data_f329f5e3ef39191992009f8ea9a8dbc3
#
_entry.id   f329f5e3ef39191992009f8ea9a8dbc3
#
_cell.length_a   1.000
_cell.length_b   1.000
_cell.length_c   1.000
_cell.angle_alpha   90.00
_cell.angle_beta   90.00
_cell.angle_gamma   90.00
#
_symmetry.space_group_name_H-M   'P 1'
#
loop_
_entity.id
_entity.type
_entity.pdbx_description
1 polymer ?
#
loop_
_entity_poly.entity_id
_entity_poly.type
_entity_poly.pdbx_seq_one_letter_code
_entity_poly.pdbx_strand_id
1 'polypeptide(L)'
;MAKKNSDGYLSAKESRRISKANRKITNQLEKQHKRKNVPESEYLTQMKDNANVLEIDNLHTYFFTDVGTVHSVDGISFNVPVGKTVGVVGESGCGKSVTSLSIMQLLQRPQGQVVEGEIRLNLGDKAYDVTKAPDTVMQHLRGNFISMIFQEPMTALNPVFRIGDQVDEVIALHNEEGHDKEQIKARTIKLLEMVGIANSEGVYKMFPHELSGGMRQRVMIAMALACSPKLIIADEPTTALDVTIQAQILKLMNELREKNGTAVLFITHDLGVINQMADNVAVMYCGQVVEYAPAGTIFHKNEYSHPYTEGLMLSIPRLDTPSDERLEAIPGAVPHPLDLPKGCKFAPRCKYATERCLEEEPELIHVSDTQQVRCFYAKKEDRHAK
;
A
#
# COMPACT_ATOMS: atom_id res chain seq x y z
N MET A 1 30.15 4.47 -0.93
CA MET A 1 29.79 4.87 -2.31
C MET A 1 30.52 3.96 -3.30
N ALA A 2 29.80 3.35 -4.23
CA ALA A 2 30.42 2.56 -5.30
C ALA A 2 31.18 3.47 -6.27
N LYS A 3 32.39 3.10 -6.67
CA LYS A 3 33.19 3.88 -7.64
C LYS A 3 32.51 3.84 -9.01
N LYS A 4 31.94 4.96 -9.45
CA LYS A 4 31.42 5.16 -10.81
C LYS A 4 32.60 5.47 -11.75
N ASN A 5 32.54 4.99 -13.00
CA ASN A 5 33.47 5.39 -14.06
C ASN A 5 33.25 6.86 -14.46
N SER A 6 34.14 7.45 -15.26
CA SER A 6 34.02 8.82 -15.80
C SER A 6 32.69 9.12 -16.46
N ASP A 7 31.97 8.12 -16.96
CA ASP A 7 30.67 8.22 -17.62
C ASP A 7 29.47 7.95 -16.67
N GLY A 8 29.69 7.86 -15.34
CA GLY A 8 28.66 7.64 -14.35
C GLY A 8 28.17 6.19 -14.20
N TYR A 9 28.70 5.24 -14.98
CA TYR A 9 28.33 3.82 -14.93
C TYR A 9 29.20 3.02 -13.97
N LEU A 10 28.59 1.98 -13.34
CA LEU A 10 29.33 1.02 -12.52
C LEU A 10 30.24 0.13 -13.42
N SER A 11 31.46 -0.13 -12.97
CA SER A 11 32.31 -1.10 -13.65
C SER A 11 31.76 -2.52 -13.49
N ALA A 12 31.98 -3.41 -14.46
CA ALA A 12 31.57 -4.81 -14.38
C ALA A 12 32.13 -5.53 -13.12
N LYS A 13 33.31 -5.12 -12.64
CA LYS A 13 33.93 -5.64 -11.41
C LYS A 13 33.15 -5.21 -10.16
N GLU A 14 32.70 -3.97 -10.12
CA GLU A 14 31.92 -3.41 -9.01
C GLU A 14 30.52 -4.04 -8.97
N SER A 15 29.82 -4.12 -10.11
CA SER A 15 28.54 -4.79 -10.23
C SER A 15 28.59 -6.25 -9.74
N ARG A 16 29.64 -7.01 -10.14
CA ARG A 16 29.85 -8.37 -9.63
C ARG A 16 30.08 -8.42 -8.12
N ARG A 17 30.79 -7.43 -7.55
CA ARG A 17 31.00 -7.33 -6.10
C ARG A 17 29.68 -7.09 -5.35
N ILE A 18 28.88 -6.14 -5.85
CA ILE A 18 27.54 -5.82 -5.30
C ILE A 18 26.64 -7.05 -5.40
N SER A 19 26.52 -7.66 -6.58
CA SER A 19 25.68 -8.86 -6.77
C SER A 19 26.08 -10.01 -5.85
N LYS A 20 27.40 -10.23 -5.64
CA LYS A 20 27.87 -11.27 -4.71
C LYS A 20 27.51 -10.97 -3.26
N ALA A 21 27.61 -9.72 -2.82
CA ALA A 21 27.22 -9.30 -1.48
C ALA A 21 25.71 -9.43 -1.28
N ASN A 22 24.92 -8.90 -2.21
CA ASN A 22 23.46 -8.96 -2.20
C ASN A 22 22.95 -10.39 -2.21
N ARG A 23 23.53 -11.27 -3.04
CA ARG A 23 23.18 -12.70 -3.08
C ARG A 23 23.43 -13.42 -1.76
N LYS A 24 24.44 -13.01 -0.98
CA LYS A 24 24.69 -13.58 0.34
C LYS A 24 23.55 -13.24 1.32
N ILE A 25 23.12 -11.98 1.31
CA ILE A 25 22.02 -11.48 2.14
C ILE A 25 20.71 -12.15 1.74
N THR A 26 20.35 -12.10 0.46
CA THR A 26 19.09 -12.68 -0.03
C THR A 26 19.02 -14.18 0.21
N ASN A 27 20.12 -14.92 0.03
CA ASN A 27 20.17 -16.37 0.33
C ASN A 27 19.94 -16.66 1.82
N GLN A 28 20.38 -15.80 2.73
CA GLN A 28 20.13 -15.95 4.16
C GLN A 28 18.65 -15.73 4.48
N LEU A 29 18.05 -14.65 3.96
CA LEU A 29 16.62 -14.34 4.13
C LEU A 29 15.73 -15.43 3.52
N GLU A 30 16.06 -15.89 2.30
CA GLU A 30 15.32 -16.97 1.63
C GLU A 30 15.34 -18.28 2.41
N LYS A 31 16.44 -18.61 3.11
CA LYS A 31 16.50 -19.79 3.96
C LYS A 31 15.51 -19.71 5.14
N GLN A 32 15.30 -18.52 5.70
CA GLN A 32 14.31 -18.31 6.76
C GLN A 32 12.89 -18.49 6.23
N HIS A 33 12.59 -17.92 5.08
CA HIS A 33 11.27 -18.02 4.46
C HIS A 33 10.90 -19.43 3.98
N LYS A 34 11.86 -20.21 3.49
CA LYS A 34 11.63 -21.57 2.98
C LYS A 34 11.48 -22.63 4.08
N ARG A 35 11.47 -22.25 5.33
CA ARG A 35 11.21 -23.20 6.45
C ARG A 35 9.79 -23.73 6.37
N LYS A 36 9.63 -25.04 6.27
CA LYS A 36 8.32 -25.69 6.11
C LYS A 36 7.55 -25.87 7.43
N ASN A 37 8.28 -26.10 8.52
CA ASN A 37 7.69 -26.41 9.83
C ASN A 37 8.05 -25.30 10.82
N VAL A 38 7.43 -24.11 10.64
CA VAL A 38 7.57 -22.99 11.58
C VAL A 38 6.48 -23.16 12.65
N PRO A 39 6.82 -23.31 13.94
CA PRO A 39 5.82 -23.39 15.00
C PRO A 39 5.07 -22.06 15.13
N GLU A 40 3.78 -22.14 15.45
CA GLU A 40 2.91 -20.96 15.57
C GLU A 40 3.47 -19.90 16.54
N SER A 41 4.17 -20.32 17.57
CA SER A 41 4.81 -19.43 18.55
C SER A 41 5.84 -18.46 17.95
N GLU A 42 6.37 -18.71 16.75
CA GLU A 42 7.35 -17.81 16.11
C GLU A 42 6.68 -16.63 15.37
N TYR A 43 5.45 -16.81 14.93
CA TYR A 43 4.68 -15.75 14.24
C TYR A 43 3.43 -15.30 15.00
N LEU A 44 3.08 -15.97 16.11
CA LEU A 44 2.06 -15.49 17.05
C LEU A 44 2.59 -14.24 17.75
N THR A 45 1.78 -13.19 17.77
CA THR A 45 2.12 -11.90 18.39
C THR A 45 0.90 -11.31 19.09
N GLN A 46 1.06 -10.11 19.67
CA GLN A 46 -0.02 -9.34 20.26
C GLN A 46 -0.12 -8.00 19.56
N MET A 47 -1.35 -7.54 19.35
CA MET A 47 -1.58 -6.18 18.91
C MET A 47 -1.16 -5.19 20.00
N LYS A 48 -0.59 -4.04 19.63
CA LYS A 48 -0.34 -2.93 20.56
C LYS A 48 -1.68 -2.29 20.98
N ASP A 49 -2.62 -2.22 20.03
CA ASP A 49 -3.99 -1.76 20.26
C ASP A 49 -4.97 -2.68 19.49
N ASN A 50 -5.84 -3.37 20.23
CA ASN A 50 -6.84 -4.27 19.66
C ASN A 50 -7.91 -3.55 18.81
N ALA A 51 -7.99 -2.22 18.86
CA ALA A 51 -8.81 -1.44 17.95
C ALA A 51 -8.27 -1.44 16.50
N ASN A 52 -7.04 -1.91 16.28
CA ASN A 52 -6.44 -2.02 14.96
C ASN A 52 -6.65 -3.41 14.35
N VAL A 53 -6.86 -3.46 13.03
CA VAL A 53 -6.81 -4.69 12.24
C VAL A 53 -5.39 -4.98 11.74
N LEU A 54 -4.63 -3.91 11.47
CA LEU A 54 -3.25 -3.99 11.01
C LEU A 54 -2.39 -2.98 11.75
N GLU A 55 -1.21 -3.39 12.19
CA GLU A 55 -0.17 -2.51 12.70
C GLU A 55 1.13 -2.79 11.96
N ILE A 56 1.71 -1.74 11.40
CA ILE A 56 3.04 -1.76 10.78
C ILE A 56 3.99 -1.03 11.71
N ASP A 57 5.10 -1.67 12.05
CA ASP A 57 6.06 -1.17 13.02
C ASP A 57 7.48 -1.27 12.46
N ASN A 58 8.09 -0.11 12.19
CA ASN A 58 9.45 0.04 11.67
C ASN A 58 9.76 -0.88 10.48
N LEU A 59 8.86 -0.93 9.49
CA LEU A 59 8.98 -1.83 8.35
C LEU A 59 10.05 -1.34 7.38
N HIS A 60 10.99 -2.24 7.04
CA HIS A 60 11.98 -2.03 6.00
C HIS A 60 11.85 -3.11 4.91
N THR A 61 11.66 -2.66 3.66
CA THR A 61 11.58 -3.53 2.50
C THR A 61 12.55 -3.04 1.43
N TYR A 62 13.53 -3.89 1.10
CA TYR A 62 14.61 -3.56 0.19
C TYR A 62 14.64 -4.45 -1.03
N PHE A 63 15.12 -3.91 -2.14
CA PHE A 63 15.41 -4.66 -3.37
C PHE A 63 16.92 -4.73 -3.62
N PHE A 64 17.42 -5.95 -3.67
CA PHE A 64 18.82 -6.27 -3.85
C PHE A 64 19.13 -6.48 -5.33
N THR A 65 19.65 -5.44 -5.99
CA THR A 65 19.95 -5.43 -7.42
C THR A 65 21.45 -5.58 -7.69
N ASP A 66 21.84 -5.72 -8.94
CA ASP A 66 23.24 -5.79 -9.40
C ASP A 66 23.95 -4.41 -9.39
N VAL A 67 23.17 -3.34 -9.25
CA VAL A 67 23.67 -1.96 -9.20
C VAL A 67 23.67 -1.36 -7.79
N GLY A 68 22.99 -1.99 -6.83
CA GLY A 68 22.88 -1.53 -5.44
C GLY A 68 21.69 -2.11 -4.72
N THR A 69 21.49 -1.66 -3.49
CA THR A 69 20.31 -1.97 -2.68
C THR A 69 19.35 -0.77 -2.71
N VAL A 70 18.13 -0.99 -3.14
CA VAL A 70 17.07 0.03 -3.18
C VAL A 70 16.25 -0.10 -1.91
N HIS A 71 16.21 0.95 -1.11
CA HIS A 71 15.41 1.08 0.11
C HIS A 71 14.02 1.59 -0.28
N SER A 72 13.14 0.67 -0.73
CA SER A 72 11.82 1.05 -1.24
C SER A 72 10.84 1.40 -0.13
N VAL A 73 10.97 0.76 1.03
CA VAL A 73 10.29 1.09 2.29
C VAL A 73 11.37 1.13 3.36
N ASP A 74 11.43 2.21 4.12
CA ASP A 74 12.58 2.52 4.99
C ASP A 74 12.11 3.08 6.34
N GLY A 75 11.71 2.18 7.25
CA GLY A 75 11.27 2.52 8.60
C GLY A 75 9.89 3.16 8.66
N ILE A 76 8.89 2.56 7.99
CA ILE A 76 7.52 3.03 8.10
C ILE A 76 6.80 2.42 9.31
N SER A 77 5.98 3.25 9.95
CA SER A 77 5.08 2.84 11.03
C SER A 77 3.75 3.56 10.89
N PHE A 78 2.65 2.81 10.84
CA PHE A 78 1.28 3.31 10.92
C PHE A 78 0.31 2.17 11.19
N ASN A 79 -0.92 2.51 11.60
CA ASN A 79 -1.95 1.54 11.96
C ASN A 79 -3.18 1.69 11.08
N VAL A 80 -3.92 0.58 10.89
CA VAL A 80 -5.24 0.56 10.24
C VAL A 80 -6.27 0.12 11.28
N PRO A 81 -7.13 1.03 11.77
CA PRO A 81 -8.18 0.67 12.72
C PRO A 81 -9.27 -0.19 12.09
N VAL A 82 -9.92 -1.03 12.88
CA VAL A 82 -11.04 -1.88 12.47
C VAL A 82 -12.17 -1.03 11.87
N GLY A 83 -12.69 -1.42 10.71
CA GLY A 83 -13.80 -0.73 10.03
C GLY A 83 -13.48 0.67 9.50
N LYS A 84 -12.20 1.08 9.51
CA LYS A 84 -11.76 2.39 9.05
C LYS A 84 -10.99 2.30 7.74
N THR A 85 -10.96 3.41 7.01
CA THR A 85 -10.12 3.56 5.82
C THR A 85 -8.88 4.38 6.15
N VAL A 86 -7.70 3.81 5.86
CA VAL A 86 -6.44 4.54 5.88
C VAL A 86 -5.97 4.77 4.45
N GLY A 87 -5.84 6.04 4.07
CA GLY A 87 -5.31 6.44 2.78
C GLY A 87 -3.78 6.49 2.80
N VAL A 88 -3.12 5.92 1.79
CA VAL A 88 -1.67 6.04 1.59
C VAL A 88 -1.43 6.83 0.32
N VAL A 89 -0.83 8.01 0.46
CA VAL A 89 -0.59 8.95 -0.63
C VAL A 89 0.89 9.30 -0.78
N GLY A 90 1.27 9.77 -1.96
CA GLY A 90 2.62 10.24 -2.28
C GLY A 90 2.93 10.09 -3.76
N GLU A 91 4.04 10.67 -4.20
CA GLU A 91 4.49 10.61 -5.60
C GLU A 91 4.78 9.17 -6.04
N SER A 92 4.79 8.93 -7.37
CA SER A 92 5.15 7.62 -7.93
C SER A 92 6.54 7.18 -7.46
N GLY A 93 6.70 5.89 -7.13
CA GLY A 93 7.96 5.33 -6.66
C GLY A 93 8.29 5.59 -5.18
N CYS A 94 7.40 6.22 -4.39
CA CYS A 94 7.66 6.47 -2.95
C CYS A 94 7.49 5.24 -2.04
N GLY A 95 7.14 4.05 -2.57
CA GLY A 95 7.05 2.81 -1.80
C GLY A 95 5.63 2.31 -1.48
N LYS A 96 4.56 2.98 -1.93
CA LYS A 96 3.16 2.62 -1.62
C LYS A 96 2.83 1.16 -1.98
N SER A 97 2.96 0.78 -3.25
CA SER A 97 2.67 -0.60 -3.70
C SER A 97 3.66 -1.63 -3.13
N VAL A 98 4.89 -1.21 -2.81
CA VAL A 98 5.84 -2.10 -2.12
C VAL A 98 5.36 -2.38 -0.69
N THR A 99 4.76 -1.40 -0.02
CA THR A 99 4.16 -1.59 1.31
C THR A 99 3.01 -2.62 1.24
N SER A 100 2.08 -2.49 0.27
CA SER A 100 0.99 -3.46 0.10
C SER A 100 1.51 -4.87 -0.20
N LEU A 101 2.49 -5.01 -1.10
CA LEU A 101 3.11 -6.29 -1.41
C LEU A 101 3.88 -6.88 -0.22
N SER A 102 4.46 -6.03 0.65
CA SER A 102 5.12 -6.48 1.89
C SER A 102 4.10 -7.05 2.87
N ILE A 103 2.95 -6.39 3.06
CA ILE A 103 1.86 -6.86 3.93
C ILE A 103 1.33 -8.20 3.40
N MET A 104 1.13 -8.31 2.10
CA MET A 104 0.66 -9.54 1.45
C MET A 104 1.74 -10.62 1.30
N GLN A 105 3.01 -10.34 1.62
CA GLN A 105 4.17 -11.22 1.35
C GLN A 105 4.21 -11.69 -0.12
N LEU A 106 3.94 -10.76 -1.06
CA LEU A 106 3.94 -10.99 -2.52
C LEU A 106 5.10 -10.28 -3.23
N LEU A 107 6.15 -9.94 -2.50
CA LEU A 107 7.37 -9.35 -3.08
C LEU A 107 8.02 -10.30 -4.09
N GLN A 108 8.54 -9.75 -5.18
CA GLN A 108 9.30 -10.52 -6.16
C GLN A 108 10.63 -11.01 -5.56
N ARG A 109 10.65 -12.25 -5.13
CA ARG A 109 11.83 -12.90 -4.54
C ARG A 109 12.74 -13.48 -5.62
N PRO A 110 14.05 -13.57 -5.37
CA PRO A 110 14.78 -13.25 -4.14
C PRO A 110 15.19 -11.77 -4.01
N GLN A 111 14.89 -10.92 -5.01
CA GLN A 111 15.35 -9.53 -5.03
C GLN A 111 14.67 -8.67 -3.97
N GLY A 112 13.34 -8.76 -3.86
CA GLY A 112 12.54 -8.02 -2.88
C GLY A 112 12.42 -8.78 -1.57
N GLN A 113 12.83 -8.17 -0.45
CA GLN A 113 12.84 -8.78 0.88
C GLN A 113 12.39 -7.78 1.95
N VAL A 114 11.54 -8.23 2.87
CA VAL A 114 11.38 -7.57 4.17
C VAL A 114 12.63 -7.88 4.98
N VAL A 115 13.37 -6.85 5.39
CA VAL A 115 14.65 -7.02 6.10
C VAL A 115 14.54 -6.75 7.59
N GLU A 116 13.59 -5.91 8.00
CA GLU A 116 13.37 -5.52 9.39
C GLU A 116 11.93 -5.05 9.58
N GLY A 117 11.47 -5.02 10.83
CA GLY A 117 10.16 -4.56 11.25
C GLY A 117 9.14 -5.68 11.41
N GLU A 118 7.96 -5.31 11.86
CA GLU A 118 6.85 -6.21 12.13
C GLU A 118 5.57 -5.73 11.44
N ILE A 119 4.77 -6.68 10.97
CA ILE A 119 3.44 -6.43 10.43
C ILE A 119 2.48 -7.32 11.21
N ARG A 120 1.75 -6.73 12.16
CA ARG A 120 0.79 -7.45 13.00
C ARG A 120 -0.60 -7.41 12.38
N LEU A 121 -1.17 -8.57 12.10
CA LEU A 121 -2.54 -8.75 11.59
C LEU A 121 -3.42 -9.33 12.68
N ASN A 122 -4.51 -8.63 13.01
CA ASN A 122 -5.49 -9.02 14.01
C ASN A 122 -6.51 -10.00 13.40
N LEU A 123 -6.51 -11.25 13.87
CA LEU A 123 -7.45 -12.28 13.42
C LEU A 123 -8.72 -12.33 14.29
N GLY A 124 -8.76 -11.56 15.38
CA GLY A 124 -9.87 -11.47 16.34
C GLY A 124 -9.54 -12.12 17.67
N ASP A 125 -9.32 -13.40 17.68
CA ASP A 125 -8.91 -14.20 18.85
C ASP A 125 -7.39 -14.17 19.10
N LYS A 126 -6.62 -13.94 18.05
CA LYS A 126 -5.16 -13.88 18.04
C LYS A 126 -4.63 -12.91 17.01
N ALA A 127 -3.35 -12.59 17.06
CA ALA A 127 -2.67 -11.79 16.05
C ALA A 127 -1.41 -12.50 15.54
N TYR A 128 -1.12 -12.32 14.25
CA TYR A 128 0.07 -12.86 13.61
C TYR A 128 0.99 -11.75 13.10
N ASP A 129 2.29 -11.95 13.29
CA ASP A 129 3.31 -11.20 12.56
C ASP A 129 3.50 -11.85 11.18
N VAL A 130 2.91 -11.24 10.15
CA VAL A 130 2.94 -11.78 8.79
C VAL A 130 4.34 -11.78 8.18
N THR A 131 5.29 -11.01 8.72
CA THR A 131 6.69 -11.02 8.26
C THR A 131 7.40 -12.33 8.61
N LYS A 132 6.94 -13.02 9.64
CA LYS A 132 7.48 -14.31 10.15
C LYS A 132 6.61 -15.51 9.76
N ALA A 133 5.38 -15.27 9.27
CA ALA A 133 4.44 -16.31 8.90
C ALA A 133 4.95 -17.12 7.68
N PRO A 134 4.91 -18.46 7.72
CA PRO A 134 5.28 -19.28 6.58
C PRO A 134 4.24 -19.17 5.45
N ASP A 135 4.65 -19.50 4.21
CA ASP A 135 3.79 -19.40 3.03
C ASP A 135 2.47 -20.17 3.18
N THR A 136 2.46 -21.30 3.88
CA THR A 136 1.25 -22.10 4.14
C THR A 136 0.22 -21.34 4.99
N VAL A 137 0.68 -20.57 5.98
CA VAL A 137 -0.17 -19.69 6.79
C VAL A 137 -0.64 -18.50 5.98
N MET A 138 0.26 -17.88 5.20
CA MET A 138 -0.11 -16.77 4.31
C MET A 138 -1.13 -17.17 3.24
N GLN A 139 -1.10 -18.40 2.71
CA GLN A 139 -2.11 -18.93 1.79
C GLN A 139 -3.50 -18.99 2.44
N HIS A 140 -3.59 -19.33 3.73
CA HIS A 140 -4.85 -19.32 4.47
C HIS A 140 -5.32 -17.89 4.80
N LEU A 141 -4.39 -16.96 5.07
CA LEU A 141 -4.73 -15.57 5.39
C LEU A 141 -5.18 -14.76 4.17
N ARG A 142 -4.50 -14.96 3.02
CA ARG A 142 -4.84 -14.28 1.76
C ARG A 142 -6.20 -14.75 1.27
N GLY A 143 -7.07 -13.80 0.91
CA GLY A 143 -8.44 -14.06 0.49
C GLY A 143 -9.43 -14.21 1.66
N ASN A 144 -9.02 -14.78 2.79
CA ASN A 144 -9.89 -15.02 3.95
C ASN A 144 -9.87 -13.84 4.95
N PHE A 145 -8.71 -13.49 5.47
CA PHE A 145 -8.58 -12.39 6.46
C PHE A 145 -8.14 -11.07 5.82
N ILE A 146 -7.30 -11.15 4.80
CA ILE A 146 -6.76 -10.02 4.07
C ILE A 146 -6.84 -10.26 2.57
N SER A 147 -7.44 -9.33 1.85
CA SER A 147 -7.56 -9.36 0.40
C SER A 147 -6.92 -8.15 -0.25
N MET A 148 -6.59 -8.28 -1.54
CA MET A 148 -5.99 -7.19 -2.31
C MET A 148 -6.72 -6.96 -3.62
N ILE A 149 -6.97 -5.69 -3.94
CA ILE A 149 -7.39 -5.21 -5.25
C ILE A 149 -6.15 -4.62 -5.91
N PHE A 150 -5.72 -5.23 -7.03
CA PHE A 150 -4.51 -4.84 -7.75
C PHE A 150 -4.76 -3.64 -8.67
N GLN A 151 -3.70 -2.90 -8.97
CA GLN A 151 -3.71 -1.70 -9.80
C GLN A 151 -4.24 -1.94 -11.22
N GLU A 152 -3.94 -3.10 -11.81
CA GLU A 152 -4.32 -3.42 -13.19
C GLU A 152 -5.31 -4.59 -13.27
N PRO A 153 -6.62 -4.31 -13.53
CA PRO A 153 -7.62 -5.40 -13.68
C PRO A 153 -7.36 -6.30 -14.87
N MET A 154 -6.63 -5.78 -15.88
CA MET A 154 -6.32 -6.54 -17.09
C MET A 154 -5.37 -7.70 -16.86
N THR A 155 -4.47 -7.54 -15.90
CA THR A 155 -3.44 -8.54 -15.57
C THR A 155 -3.84 -9.42 -14.39
N ALA A 156 -4.80 -8.97 -13.57
CA ALA A 156 -5.26 -9.68 -12.38
C ALA A 156 -6.22 -10.85 -12.72
N LEU A 157 -7.04 -10.69 -13.77
CA LEU A 157 -7.95 -11.77 -14.23
C LEU A 157 -7.26 -12.64 -15.28
N ASN A 158 -7.32 -13.95 -15.11
CA ASN A 158 -6.78 -14.89 -16.08
C ASN A 158 -7.67 -14.96 -17.34
N PRO A 159 -7.17 -14.57 -18.54
CA PRO A 159 -7.99 -14.41 -19.75
C PRO A 159 -8.55 -15.72 -20.31
N VAL A 160 -8.02 -16.89 -19.91
CA VAL A 160 -8.44 -18.20 -20.43
C VAL A 160 -9.46 -18.93 -19.57
N PHE A 161 -9.82 -18.37 -18.40
CA PHE A 161 -10.89 -18.89 -17.53
C PHE A 161 -12.08 -17.94 -17.50
N ARG A 162 -13.28 -18.51 -17.33
CA ARG A 162 -14.50 -17.73 -17.16
C ARG A 162 -14.48 -16.96 -15.85
N ILE A 163 -15.25 -15.89 -15.79
CA ILE A 163 -15.38 -15.06 -14.58
C ILE A 163 -15.89 -15.90 -13.40
N GLY A 164 -16.94 -16.71 -13.62
CA GLY A 164 -17.50 -17.57 -12.58
C GLY A 164 -16.47 -18.54 -12.02
N ASP A 165 -15.71 -19.20 -12.87
CA ASP A 165 -14.70 -20.18 -12.45
C ASP A 165 -13.64 -19.54 -11.52
N GLN A 166 -13.22 -18.30 -11.81
CA GLN A 166 -12.21 -17.59 -11.03
C GLN A 166 -12.76 -17.13 -9.66
N VAL A 167 -14.01 -16.68 -9.60
CA VAL A 167 -14.64 -16.29 -8.32
C VAL A 167 -14.96 -17.54 -7.48
N ASP A 168 -15.46 -18.60 -8.12
CA ASP A 168 -15.75 -19.88 -7.47
C ASP A 168 -14.49 -20.49 -6.84
N GLU A 169 -13.33 -20.38 -7.52
CA GLU A 169 -12.04 -20.85 -7.01
C GLU A 169 -11.69 -20.17 -5.68
N VAL A 170 -11.85 -18.85 -5.58
CA VAL A 170 -11.57 -18.11 -4.34
C VAL A 170 -12.46 -18.61 -3.20
N ILE A 171 -13.76 -18.80 -3.46
CA ILE A 171 -14.70 -19.29 -2.46
C ILE A 171 -14.35 -20.74 -2.07
N ALA A 172 -14.04 -21.59 -3.05
CA ALA A 172 -13.73 -22.99 -2.83
C ALA A 172 -12.45 -23.20 -2.01
N LEU A 173 -11.42 -22.40 -2.25
CA LEU A 173 -10.15 -22.45 -1.50
C LEU A 173 -10.31 -22.17 -0.01
N HIS A 174 -11.32 -21.38 0.38
CA HIS A 174 -11.58 -20.99 1.76
C HIS A 174 -12.92 -21.52 2.29
N ASN A 175 -13.39 -22.63 1.70
CA ASN A 175 -14.69 -23.22 2.00
C ASN A 175 -14.69 -24.04 3.31
N GLU A 176 -14.52 -23.36 4.45
CA GLU A 176 -14.58 -24.01 5.78
C GLU A 176 -15.99 -24.49 6.13
N GLU A 177 -17.03 -23.90 5.53
CA GLU A 177 -18.44 -24.24 5.75
C GLU A 177 -18.89 -25.51 4.95
N GLY A 178 -18.04 -26.02 4.05
CA GLY A 178 -18.32 -27.24 3.29
C GLY A 178 -19.40 -27.08 2.19
N HIS A 179 -19.55 -25.88 1.62
CA HIS A 179 -20.48 -25.62 0.52
C HIS A 179 -20.22 -26.52 -0.70
N ASP A 180 -21.28 -27.02 -1.31
CA ASP A 180 -21.21 -27.72 -2.58
C ASP A 180 -21.04 -26.75 -3.77
N LYS A 181 -20.87 -27.33 -4.98
CA LYS A 181 -20.63 -26.52 -6.19
C LYS A 181 -21.79 -25.57 -6.54
N GLU A 182 -23.03 -25.96 -6.24
CA GLU A 182 -24.22 -25.16 -6.55
C GLU A 182 -24.31 -23.96 -5.56
N GLN A 183 -24.00 -24.19 -4.29
CA GLN A 183 -23.94 -23.17 -3.27
C GLN A 183 -22.83 -22.16 -3.55
N ILE A 184 -21.64 -22.62 -3.97
CA ILE A 184 -20.51 -21.75 -4.38
C ILE A 184 -20.94 -20.88 -5.55
N LYS A 185 -21.52 -21.45 -6.60
CA LYS A 185 -22.02 -20.71 -7.76
C LYS A 185 -23.08 -19.68 -7.37
N ALA A 186 -24.04 -20.05 -6.54
CA ALA A 186 -25.07 -19.14 -6.06
C ALA A 186 -24.46 -17.95 -5.28
N ARG A 187 -23.43 -18.21 -4.45
CA ARG A 187 -22.67 -17.19 -3.74
C ARG A 187 -21.91 -16.27 -4.70
N THR A 188 -21.27 -16.83 -5.73
CA THR A 188 -20.60 -16.06 -6.79
C THR A 188 -21.57 -15.13 -7.52
N ILE A 189 -22.73 -15.61 -7.94
CA ILE A 189 -23.76 -14.80 -8.62
C ILE A 189 -24.18 -13.64 -7.70
N LYS A 190 -24.45 -13.93 -6.42
CA LYS A 190 -24.80 -12.92 -5.43
C LYS A 190 -23.71 -11.86 -5.20
N LEU A 191 -22.43 -12.27 -5.22
CA LEU A 191 -21.30 -11.34 -5.15
C LEU A 191 -21.23 -10.42 -6.38
N LEU A 192 -21.44 -10.98 -7.58
CA LEU A 192 -21.48 -10.19 -8.82
C LEU A 192 -22.65 -9.20 -8.83
N GLU A 193 -23.81 -9.58 -8.30
CA GLU A 193 -24.96 -8.67 -8.10
C GLU A 193 -24.62 -7.56 -7.08
N MET A 194 -23.99 -7.91 -5.96
CA MET A 194 -23.63 -6.98 -4.91
C MET A 194 -22.67 -5.89 -5.38
N VAL A 195 -21.77 -6.20 -6.32
CA VAL A 195 -20.88 -5.21 -6.95
C VAL A 195 -21.55 -4.47 -8.13
N GLY A 196 -22.84 -4.65 -8.33
CA GLY A 196 -23.63 -3.90 -9.31
C GLY A 196 -23.49 -4.38 -10.76
N ILE A 197 -23.26 -5.68 -10.96
CA ILE A 197 -23.31 -6.31 -12.29
C ILE A 197 -24.74 -6.74 -12.58
N ALA A 198 -25.40 -6.07 -13.54
CA ALA A 198 -26.84 -6.24 -13.82
C ALA A 198 -27.22 -7.63 -14.35
N ASN A 199 -26.33 -8.29 -15.12
CA ASN A 199 -26.56 -9.64 -15.66
C ASN A 199 -25.51 -10.60 -15.11
N SER A 200 -25.55 -10.82 -13.79
CA SER A 200 -24.58 -11.65 -13.07
C SER A 200 -24.49 -13.08 -13.58
N GLU A 201 -25.62 -13.71 -13.90
CA GLU A 201 -25.63 -15.07 -14.50
C GLU A 201 -25.00 -15.12 -15.89
N GLY A 202 -25.19 -14.09 -16.69
CA GLY A 202 -24.56 -13.97 -18.01
C GLY A 202 -23.07 -13.75 -17.87
N VAL A 203 -22.65 -12.81 -17.01
CA VAL A 203 -21.24 -12.48 -16.74
C VAL A 203 -20.50 -13.66 -16.11
N TYR A 204 -21.15 -14.46 -15.28
CA TYR A 204 -20.58 -15.70 -14.73
C TYR A 204 -20.00 -16.61 -15.82
N LYS A 205 -20.63 -16.68 -17.00
CA LYS A 205 -20.23 -17.53 -18.14
C LYS A 205 -19.24 -16.87 -19.10
N MET A 206 -19.02 -15.54 -18.98
CA MET A 206 -18.15 -14.74 -19.85
C MET A 206 -16.68 -14.89 -19.47
N PHE A 207 -15.81 -14.58 -20.42
CA PHE A 207 -14.38 -14.44 -20.23
C PHE A 207 -14.01 -12.97 -19.95
N PRO A 208 -12.86 -12.71 -19.30
CA PRO A 208 -12.44 -11.35 -18.99
C PRO A 208 -12.39 -10.39 -20.19
N HIS A 209 -12.00 -10.86 -21.37
CA HIS A 209 -11.90 -10.05 -22.58
C HIS A 209 -13.27 -9.59 -23.14
N GLU A 210 -14.37 -10.23 -22.73
CA GLU A 210 -15.73 -9.85 -23.12
C GLU A 210 -16.31 -8.73 -22.23
N LEU A 211 -15.61 -8.35 -21.15
CA LEU A 211 -16.02 -7.34 -20.19
C LEU A 211 -15.37 -5.98 -20.44
N SER A 212 -16.11 -4.90 -20.16
CA SER A 212 -15.53 -3.55 -20.07
C SER A 212 -14.55 -3.42 -18.90
N GLY A 213 -13.68 -2.39 -18.93
CA GLY A 213 -12.73 -2.13 -17.83
C GLY A 213 -13.40 -1.99 -16.46
N GLY A 214 -14.50 -1.22 -16.40
CA GLY A 214 -15.26 -1.08 -15.15
C GLY A 214 -15.94 -2.37 -14.68
N MET A 215 -16.38 -3.24 -15.58
CA MET A 215 -16.92 -4.56 -15.20
C MET A 215 -15.83 -5.48 -14.66
N ARG A 216 -14.64 -5.50 -15.26
CA ARG A 216 -13.49 -6.27 -14.73
C ARG A 216 -13.10 -5.79 -13.34
N GLN A 217 -13.08 -4.47 -13.11
CA GLN A 217 -12.83 -3.89 -11.80
C GLN A 217 -13.85 -4.36 -10.76
N ARG A 218 -15.15 -4.35 -11.10
CA ARG A 218 -16.21 -4.87 -10.23
C ARG A 218 -16.04 -6.35 -9.91
N VAL A 219 -15.63 -7.17 -10.90
CA VAL A 219 -15.31 -8.59 -10.68
C VAL A 219 -14.15 -8.75 -9.70
N MET A 220 -13.06 -7.98 -9.85
CA MET A 220 -11.94 -8.01 -8.89
C MET A 220 -12.37 -7.63 -7.47
N ILE A 221 -13.24 -6.62 -7.33
CA ILE A 221 -13.80 -6.26 -6.03
C ILE A 221 -14.66 -7.40 -5.47
N ALA A 222 -15.48 -8.07 -6.30
CA ALA A 222 -16.25 -9.24 -5.90
C ALA A 222 -15.34 -10.38 -5.40
N MET A 223 -14.24 -10.67 -6.11
CA MET A 223 -13.24 -11.64 -5.68
C MET A 223 -12.60 -11.26 -4.35
N ALA A 224 -12.20 -10.00 -4.18
CA ALA A 224 -11.61 -9.50 -2.94
C ALA A 224 -12.56 -9.61 -1.74
N LEU A 225 -13.85 -9.54 -1.96
CA LEU A 225 -14.91 -9.63 -0.94
C LEU A 225 -15.43 -11.05 -0.71
N ALA A 226 -15.04 -12.02 -1.52
CA ALA A 226 -15.64 -13.36 -1.58
C ALA A 226 -15.69 -14.07 -0.22
N CYS A 227 -14.67 -13.87 0.62
CA CYS A 227 -14.58 -14.46 1.95
C CYS A 227 -14.82 -13.47 3.10
N SER A 228 -15.36 -12.28 2.82
CA SER A 228 -15.63 -11.24 3.82
C SER A 228 -14.40 -10.86 4.67
N PRO A 229 -13.30 -10.43 4.05
CA PRO A 229 -12.03 -10.20 4.73
C PRO A 229 -12.14 -9.08 5.78
N LYS A 230 -11.29 -9.12 6.80
CA LYS A 230 -11.18 -8.05 7.81
C LYS A 230 -10.46 -6.82 7.28
N LEU A 231 -9.56 -7.01 6.31
CA LEU A 231 -8.79 -5.95 5.68
C LEU A 231 -8.78 -6.11 4.16
N ILE A 232 -9.09 -5.04 3.44
CA ILE A 232 -8.89 -4.93 2.00
C ILE A 232 -7.76 -3.94 1.74
N ILE A 233 -6.75 -4.35 0.98
CA ILE A 233 -5.73 -3.47 0.42
C ILE A 233 -6.15 -3.12 -1.00
N ALA A 234 -6.46 -1.85 -1.26
CA ALA A 234 -6.85 -1.35 -2.56
C ALA A 234 -5.69 -0.52 -3.15
N ASP A 235 -4.90 -1.12 -4.03
CA ASP A 235 -3.73 -0.48 -4.65
C ASP A 235 -4.15 0.14 -5.99
N GLU A 236 -4.33 1.45 -6.00
CA GLU A 236 -4.81 2.26 -7.12
C GLU A 236 -6.08 1.67 -7.81
N PRO A 237 -7.15 1.36 -7.06
CA PRO A 237 -8.27 0.56 -7.56
C PRO A 237 -9.12 1.27 -8.61
N THR A 238 -8.90 2.55 -8.87
CA THR A 238 -9.68 3.37 -9.81
C THR A 238 -8.81 3.95 -10.94
N THR A 239 -7.54 3.62 -10.99
CA THR A 239 -6.64 4.03 -12.08
C THR A 239 -7.14 3.47 -13.42
N ALA A 240 -7.15 4.29 -14.46
CA ALA A 240 -7.66 3.98 -15.80
C ALA A 240 -9.18 3.77 -15.92
N LEU A 241 -9.97 4.21 -14.93
CA LEU A 241 -11.43 4.30 -15.03
C LEU A 241 -11.86 5.74 -15.34
N ASP A 242 -12.98 5.88 -16.06
CA ASP A 242 -13.62 7.20 -16.21
C ASP A 242 -14.20 7.67 -14.86
N VAL A 243 -14.37 8.99 -14.72
CA VAL A 243 -14.79 9.65 -13.46
C VAL A 243 -16.12 9.10 -12.94
N THR A 244 -17.04 8.73 -13.82
CA THR A 244 -18.37 8.22 -13.45
C THR A 244 -18.25 6.82 -12.83
N ILE A 245 -17.49 5.93 -13.45
CA ILE A 245 -17.24 4.59 -12.95
C ILE A 245 -16.41 4.65 -11.66
N GLN A 246 -15.39 5.52 -11.60
CA GLN A 246 -14.61 5.77 -10.39
C GLN A 246 -15.53 6.11 -9.21
N ALA A 247 -16.42 7.11 -9.34
CA ALA A 247 -17.35 7.50 -8.28
C ALA A 247 -18.26 6.35 -7.84
N GLN A 248 -18.74 5.52 -8.78
CA GLN A 248 -19.54 4.34 -8.46
C GLN A 248 -18.76 3.27 -7.68
N ILE A 249 -17.50 3.03 -8.04
CA ILE A 249 -16.62 2.08 -7.34
C ILE A 249 -16.31 2.56 -5.91
N LEU A 250 -15.98 3.84 -5.75
CA LEU A 250 -15.70 4.42 -4.43
C LEU A 250 -16.92 4.34 -3.50
N LYS A 251 -18.11 4.67 -4.04
CA LYS A 251 -19.37 4.53 -3.31
C LYS A 251 -19.62 3.08 -2.89
N LEU A 252 -19.46 2.13 -3.82
CA LEU A 252 -19.59 0.70 -3.56
C LEU A 252 -18.63 0.24 -2.44
N MET A 253 -17.36 0.62 -2.51
CA MET A 253 -16.37 0.27 -1.49
C MET A 253 -16.74 0.80 -0.10
N ASN A 254 -17.25 2.04 0.00
CA ASN A 254 -17.73 2.60 1.26
C ASN A 254 -18.95 1.85 1.81
N GLU A 255 -19.95 1.57 0.97
CA GLU A 255 -21.15 0.81 1.37
C GLU A 255 -20.78 -0.58 1.89
N LEU A 256 -19.83 -1.26 1.22
CA LEU A 256 -19.38 -2.60 1.63
C LEU A 256 -18.56 -2.56 2.92
N ARG A 257 -17.70 -1.54 3.09
CA ARG A 257 -16.97 -1.29 4.34
C ARG A 257 -17.93 -1.12 5.51
N GLU A 258 -18.92 -0.24 5.38
CA GLU A 258 -19.89 0.05 6.44
C GLU A 258 -20.74 -1.17 6.77
N LYS A 259 -21.18 -1.91 5.76
CA LYS A 259 -22.02 -3.09 5.94
C LYS A 259 -21.30 -4.25 6.61
N ASN A 260 -20.04 -4.47 6.27
CA ASN A 260 -19.27 -5.66 6.68
C ASN A 260 -18.31 -5.36 7.85
N GLY A 261 -18.10 -4.09 8.21
CA GLY A 261 -17.07 -3.71 9.20
C GLY A 261 -15.64 -3.95 8.72
N THR A 262 -15.44 -4.12 7.41
CA THR A 262 -14.11 -4.36 6.80
C THR A 262 -13.28 -3.08 6.85
N ALA A 263 -12.02 -3.18 7.25
CA ALA A 263 -11.08 -2.06 7.14
C ALA A 263 -10.49 -1.97 5.73
N VAL A 264 -10.10 -0.77 5.31
CA VAL A 264 -9.53 -0.54 3.98
C VAL A 264 -8.19 0.19 4.08
N LEU A 265 -7.15 -0.35 3.48
CA LEU A 265 -5.91 0.36 3.18
C LEU A 265 -5.99 0.82 1.72
N PHE A 266 -6.26 2.10 1.51
CA PHE A 266 -6.51 2.67 0.19
C PHE A 266 -5.29 3.42 -0.32
N ILE A 267 -4.64 2.90 -1.35
CA ILE A 267 -3.44 3.46 -1.95
C ILE A 267 -3.80 4.16 -3.25
N THR A 268 -3.45 5.44 -3.37
CA THR A 268 -3.62 6.21 -4.60
C THR A 268 -2.69 7.43 -4.62
N HIS A 269 -2.50 8.00 -5.80
CA HIS A 269 -1.88 9.31 -5.96
C HIS A 269 -2.92 10.45 -6.03
N ASP A 270 -4.22 10.13 -6.08
CA ASP A 270 -5.31 11.09 -6.14
C ASP A 270 -5.76 11.51 -4.74
N LEU A 271 -5.37 12.72 -4.34
CA LEU A 271 -5.71 13.28 -3.04
C LEU A 271 -7.21 13.61 -2.90
N GLY A 272 -7.90 13.89 -4.01
CA GLY A 272 -9.35 14.10 -4.02
C GLY A 272 -10.10 12.84 -3.64
N VAL A 273 -9.66 11.69 -4.14
CA VAL A 273 -10.20 10.38 -3.76
C VAL A 273 -9.94 10.09 -2.28
N ILE A 274 -8.73 10.35 -1.79
CA ILE A 274 -8.41 10.13 -0.38
C ILE A 274 -9.24 11.02 0.55
N ASN A 275 -9.44 12.29 0.19
CA ASN A 275 -10.31 13.19 0.96
C ASN A 275 -11.75 12.65 1.10
N GLN A 276 -12.24 11.93 0.08
CA GLN A 276 -13.58 11.33 0.10
C GLN A 276 -13.66 10.00 0.86
N MET A 277 -12.57 9.21 0.86
CA MET A 277 -12.58 7.82 1.31
C MET A 277 -11.96 7.60 2.68
N ALA A 278 -10.93 8.38 3.05
CA ALA A 278 -10.07 8.06 4.17
C ALA A 278 -10.53 8.69 5.49
N ASP A 279 -10.46 7.91 6.56
CA ASP A 279 -10.54 8.42 7.94
C ASP A 279 -9.18 9.00 8.39
N ASN A 280 -8.08 8.29 8.08
CA ASN A 280 -6.70 8.71 8.35
C ASN A 280 -5.87 8.64 7.07
N VAL A 281 -4.80 9.42 7.02
CA VAL A 281 -3.91 9.52 5.86
C VAL A 281 -2.45 9.33 6.29
N ALA A 282 -1.75 8.43 5.60
CA ALA A 282 -0.30 8.27 5.65
C ALA A 282 0.32 8.89 4.39
N VAL A 283 1.05 9.97 4.54
CA VAL A 283 1.77 10.62 3.43
C VAL A 283 3.16 10.01 3.33
N MET A 284 3.47 9.38 2.19
CA MET A 284 4.75 8.72 1.95
C MET A 284 5.65 9.50 0.99
N TYR A 285 6.92 9.57 1.32
CA TYR A 285 7.97 10.15 0.47
C TYR A 285 9.26 9.34 0.58
N CYS A 286 9.85 8.94 -0.55
CA CYS A 286 11.11 8.18 -0.62
C CYS A 286 11.20 7.02 0.38
N GLY A 287 10.18 6.18 0.45
CA GLY A 287 10.13 5.00 1.30
C GLY A 287 9.75 5.26 2.76
N GLN A 288 9.43 6.48 3.15
CA GLN A 288 9.12 6.86 4.53
C GLN A 288 7.73 7.46 4.67
N VAL A 289 7.07 7.23 5.81
CA VAL A 289 5.91 8.03 6.23
C VAL A 289 6.44 9.34 6.78
N VAL A 290 6.09 10.44 6.10
CA VAL A 290 6.51 11.79 6.50
C VAL A 290 5.45 12.50 7.34
N GLU A 291 4.18 12.12 7.18
CA GLU A 291 3.08 12.60 8.00
C GLU A 291 1.98 11.53 8.09
N TYR A 292 1.42 11.33 9.28
CA TYR A 292 0.25 10.51 9.53
C TYR A 292 -0.73 11.29 10.36
N ALA A 293 -1.97 11.46 9.88
CA ALA A 293 -2.99 12.25 10.56
C ALA A 293 -4.41 11.87 10.11
N PRO A 294 -5.46 12.27 10.87
CA PRO A 294 -6.84 12.23 10.39
C PRO A 294 -7.00 13.03 9.08
N ALA A 295 -7.79 12.50 8.14
CA ALA A 295 -8.04 13.15 6.86
C ALA A 295 -8.59 14.59 7.05
N GLY A 296 -9.49 14.80 8.03
CA GLY A 296 -10.00 16.12 8.36
C GLY A 296 -8.93 17.13 8.79
N THR A 297 -7.86 16.70 9.44
CA THR A 297 -6.72 17.55 9.82
C THR A 297 -5.99 18.04 8.59
N ILE A 298 -5.73 17.15 7.64
CA ILE A 298 -4.97 17.49 6.40
C ILE A 298 -5.84 18.29 5.42
N PHE A 299 -7.04 17.80 5.08
CA PHE A 299 -7.83 18.32 3.97
C PHE A 299 -8.76 19.48 4.34
N HIS A 300 -9.37 19.44 5.52
CA HIS A 300 -10.40 20.42 5.90
C HIS A 300 -9.84 21.56 6.73
N LYS A 301 -8.95 21.26 7.68
CA LYS A 301 -8.38 22.29 8.57
C LYS A 301 -7.11 22.90 8.04
N ASN A 302 -6.45 22.28 7.03
CA ASN A 302 -5.13 22.65 6.54
C ASN A 302 -4.06 22.69 7.68
N GLU A 303 -4.22 21.82 8.67
CA GLU A 303 -3.32 21.68 9.82
C GLU A 303 -2.18 20.67 9.56
N TYR A 304 -1.84 20.44 8.28
CA TYR A 304 -0.69 19.63 7.89
C TYR A 304 0.62 20.26 8.39
N SER A 305 1.55 19.40 8.76
CA SER A 305 2.80 19.85 9.41
C SER A 305 4.07 19.52 8.62
N HIS A 306 4.04 18.61 7.63
CA HIS A 306 5.21 18.34 6.82
C HIS A 306 5.25 19.21 5.55
N PRO A 307 6.41 19.84 5.20
CA PRO A 307 6.50 20.67 3.98
C PRO A 307 6.20 19.97 2.67
N TYR A 308 6.38 18.65 2.59
CA TYR A 308 5.97 17.86 1.44
C TYR A 308 4.44 17.76 1.34
N THR A 309 3.75 17.52 2.47
CA THR A 309 2.27 17.53 2.52
C THR A 309 1.74 18.90 2.13
N GLU A 310 2.37 19.99 2.60
CA GLU A 310 2.07 21.36 2.17
C GLU A 310 2.13 21.48 0.65
N GLY A 311 3.24 21.05 0.03
CA GLY A 311 3.41 21.10 -1.42
C GLY A 311 2.37 20.27 -2.19
N LEU A 312 2.03 19.07 -1.69
CA LEU A 312 0.98 18.25 -2.27
C LEU A 312 -0.39 18.95 -2.22
N MET A 313 -0.72 19.56 -1.08
CA MET A 313 -2.01 20.27 -0.91
C MET A 313 -2.12 21.51 -1.78
N LEU A 314 -1.02 22.23 -2.02
CA LEU A 314 -0.96 23.41 -2.90
C LEU A 314 -1.00 23.02 -4.40
N SER A 315 -0.66 21.79 -4.74
CA SER A 315 -0.73 21.29 -6.12
C SER A 315 -2.11 20.73 -6.53
N ILE A 316 -3.09 20.67 -5.61
CA ILE A 316 -4.45 20.20 -5.91
C ILE A 316 -5.25 21.33 -6.58
N PRO A 317 -5.81 21.12 -7.79
CA PRO A 317 -6.75 22.09 -8.38
C PRO A 317 -8.03 22.16 -7.53
N ARG A 318 -8.42 23.36 -7.14
CA ARG A 318 -9.69 23.61 -6.45
C ARG A 318 -10.71 24.18 -7.44
N LEU A 319 -12.00 23.92 -7.20
CA LEU A 319 -13.07 24.43 -8.06
C LEU A 319 -13.17 25.96 -8.08
N ASP A 320 -12.67 26.61 -7.03
CA ASP A 320 -12.63 28.07 -6.83
C ASP A 320 -11.30 28.69 -7.27
N THR A 321 -10.33 27.87 -7.74
CA THR A 321 -9.05 28.40 -8.25
C THR A 321 -9.29 29.12 -9.58
N PRO A 322 -8.90 30.41 -9.72
CA PRO A 322 -9.01 31.13 -10.99
C PRO A 322 -8.28 30.40 -12.12
N SER A 323 -8.84 30.40 -13.32
CA SER A 323 -8.29 29.66 -14.47
C SER A 323 -6.91 30.15 -14.94
N ASP A 324 -6.50 31.34 -14.54
CA ASP A 324 -5.21 31.98 -14.81
C ASP A 324 -4.16 31.78 -13.70
N GLU A 325 -4.57 31.24 -12.55
CA GLU A 325 -3.66 30.93 -11.46
C GLU A 325 -2.91 29.61 -11.72
N ARG A 326 -1.57 29.68 -11.71
CA ARG A 326 -0.74 28.48 -11.84
C ARG A 326 -0.69 27.71 -10.53
N LEU A 327 -0.97 26.40 -10.57
CA LEU A 327 -0.77 25.53 -9.43
C LEU A 327 0.70 25.51 -9.03
N GLU A 328 0.96 25.56 -7.73
CA GLU A 328 2.31 25.45 -7.20
C GLU A 328 2.78 23.99 -7.29
N ALA A 329 3.71 23.72 -8.21
CA ALA A 329 4.38 22.44 -8.28
C ALA A 329 5.49 22.35 -7.24
N ILE A 330 5.65 21.17 -6.62
CA ILE A 330 6.80 20.90 -5.73
C ILE A 330 8.09 20.98 -6.57
N PRO A 331 9.04 21.89 -6.24
CA PRO A 331 10.23 22.10 -7.05
C PRO A 331 11.15 20.88 -7.06
N GLY A 332 11.94 20.73 -8.14
CA GLY A 332 12.95 19.69 -8.27
C GLY A 332 12.36 18.29 -8.57
N ALA A 333 13.25 17.29 -8.68
CA ALA A 333 12.89 15.91 -8.92
C ALA A 333 12.99 15.07 -7.63
N VAL A 334 12.21 13.99 -7.57
CA VAL A 334 12.34 12.98 -6.50
C VAL A 334 13.76 12.38 -6.56
N PRO A 335 14.48 12.29 -5.44
CA PRO A 335 15.79 11.67 -5.40
C PRO A 335 15.77 10.23 -5.92
N HIS A 336 16.84 9.87 -6.63
CA HIS A 336 16.95 8.51 -7.14
C HIS A 336 17.09 7.50 -5.98
N PRO A 337 16.38 6.35 -6.00
CA PRO A 337 16.37 5.41 -4.87
C PRO A 337 17.73 4.83 -4.46
N LEU A 338 18.72 4.85 -5.37
CA LEU A 338 20.12 4.46 -5.08
C LEU A 338 20.99 5.64 -4.60
N ASP A 339 20.45 6.85 -4.56
CA ASP A 339 21.22 8.09 -4.28
C ASP A 339 20.41 9.03 -3.37
N LEU A 340 19.82 8.44 -2.33
CA LEU A 340 19.00 9.17 -1.37
C LEU A 340 19.88 10.12 -0.53
N PRO A 341 19.36 11.30 -0.15
CA PRO A 341 20.04 12.21 0.77
C PRO A 341 20.40 11.51 2.09
N LYS A 342 21.53 11.91 2.68
CA LYS A 342 21.98 11.38 3.97
C LYS A 342 21.08 11.81 5.12
N GLY A 343 20.61 13.06 5.09
CA GLY A 343 19.68 13.62 6.06
C GLY A 343 18.23 13.44 5.64
N CYS A 344 17.41 14.46 5.89
CA CYS A 344 16.00 14.45 5.49
C CYS A 344 15.85 14.19 3.99
N LYS A 345 15.09 13.17 3.61
CA LYS A 345 14.91 12.79 2.20
C LYS A 345 14.29 13.90 1.35
N PHE A 346 13.48 14.78 1.97
CA PHE A 346 12.83 15.91 1.29
C PHE A 346 13.70 17.18 1.27
N ALA A 347 14.81 17.24 2.02
CA ALA A 347 15.65 18.45 2.14
C ALA A 347 16.04 19.11 0.80
N PRO A 348 16.40 18.38 -0.27
CA PRO A 348 16.75 18.97 -1.56
C PRO A 348 15.62 19.77 -2.24
N ARG A 349 14.36 19.48 -1.89
CA ARG A 349 13.14 20.10 -2.45
C ARG A 349 12.42 21.01 -1.46
N CYS A 350 12.88 21.03 -0.21
CA CYS A 350 12.21 21.73 0.87
C CYS A 350 12.62 23.22 0.91
N LYS A 351 11.64 24.12 0.80
CA LYS A 351 11.87 25.56 0.91
C LYS A 351 12.31 26.02 2.32
N TYR A 352 12.12 25.16 3.32
CA TYR A 352 12.50 25.41 4.72
C TYR A 352 13.74 24.62 5.16
N ALA A 353 14.47 23.97 4.24
CA ALA A 353 15.60 23.14 4.60
C ALA A 353 16.73 23.97 5.24
N THR A 354 17.33 23.41 6.30
CA THR A 354 18.50 23.96 7.00
C THR A 354 19.69 23.01 6.87
N GLU A 355 20.87 23.40 7.34
CA GLU A 355 22.04 22.52 7.38
C GLU A 355 21.77 21.23 8.15
N ARG A 356 21.04 21.31 9.26
CA ARG A 356 20.63 20.12 10.02
C ARG A 356 19.82 19.13 9.16
N CYS A 357 18.92 19.62 8.33
CA CYS A 357 18.13 18.77 7.43
C CYS A 357 18.98 18.06 6.36
N LEU A 358 20.14 18.61 5.99
CA LEU A 358 21.06 17.98 5.03
C LEU A 358 21.93 16.88 5.67
N GLU A 359 22.19 17.00 6.98
CA GLU A 359 23.10 16.13 7.70
C GLU A 359 22.41 15.02 8.50
N GLU A 360 21.25 15.33 9.10
CA GLU A 360 20.50 14.46 9.99
C GLU A 360 19.15 14.06 9.40
N GLU A 361 18.74 12.82 9.64
CA GLU A 361 17.41 12.31 9.30
C GLU A 361 16.45 12.56 10.46
N PRO A 362 15.27 13.22 10.25
CA PRO A 362 14.31 13.44 11.32
C PRO A 362 13.56 12.14 11.67
N GLU A 363 13.28 11.94 12.94
CA GLU A 363 12.41 10.89 13.42
C GLU A 363 10.93 11.21 13.19
N LEU A 364 10.08 10.21 13.14
CA LEU A 364 8.62 10.37 13.13
C LEU A 364 8.16 10.65 14.57
N ILE A 365 7.77 11.88 14.85
CA ILE A 365 7.39 12.36 16.19
C ILE A 365 5.89 12.69 16.26
N HIS A 366 5.30 12.52 17.43
CA HIS A 366 3.95 13.01 17.70
C HIS A 366 3.93 14.53 17.88
N VAL A 367 3.11 15.21 17.08
CA VAL A 367 2.83 16.66 17.23
C VAL A 367 1.50 16.90 17.93
N SER A 368 0.61 15.91 17.92
CA SER A 368 -0.62 15.82 18.72
C SER A 368 -0.95 14.34 18.98
N ASP A 369 -2.04 14.09 19.72
CA ASP A 369 -2.50 12.71 20.01
C ASP A 369 -2.82 11.91 18.74
N THR A 370 -3.17 12.58 17.65
CA THR A 370 -3.63 11.93 16.40
C THR A 370 -2.74 12.22 15.20
N GLN A 371 -1.68 13.05 15.35
CA GLN A 371 -0.82 13.45 14.25
C GLN A 371 0.65 13.16 14.54
N GLN A 372 1.30 12.49 13.60
CA GLN A 372 2.75 12.21 13.61
C GLN A 372 3.41 12.85 12.39
N VAL A 373 4.60 13.41 12.58
CA VAL A 373 5.33 14.13 11.53
C VAL A 373 6.83 13.83 11.58
N ARG A 374 7.43 13.59 10.42
CA ARG A 374 8.87 13.36 10.26
C ARG A 374 9.56 14.65 9.81
N CYS A 375 9.66 15.62 10.70
CA CYS A 375 10.28 16.91 10.41
C CYS A 375 10.84 17.56 11.69
N PHE A 376 12.06 18.13 11.63
CA PHE A 376 12.64 18.88 12.74
C PHE A 376 11.83 20.16 13.07
N TYR A 377 11.15 20.70 12.06
CA TYR A 377 10.35 21.92 12.12
C TYR A 377 8.87 21.60 11.86
N ALA A 378 8.34 20.65 12.63
CA ALA A 378 6.96 20.20 12.49
C ALA A 378 5.95 21.31 12.81
N LYS A 379 6.26 22.22 13.75
CA LYS A 379 5.45 23.41 14.01
C LYS A 379 5.74 24.47 12.95
N LYS A 380 4.68 24.99 12.32
CA LYS A 380 4.80 25.99 11.25
C LYS A 380 5.51 27.27 11.70
N GLU A 381 5.38 27.62 12.99
CA GLU A 381 6.00 28.78 13.62
C GLU A 381 7.55 28.72 13.63
N ASP A 382 8.10 27.49 13.66
CA ASP A 382 9.55 27.26 13.69
C ASP A 382 10.19 27.29 12.29
N ARG A 383 9.40 27.54 11.24
CA ARG A 383 9.87 27.52 9.84
C ARG A 383 10.25 28.90 9.37
N HIS A 384 11.46 29.03 8.89
CA HIS A 384 11.92 30.24 8.19
C HIS A 384 12.05 29.88 6.70
N ALA A 385 11.28 30.57 5.84
CA ALA A 385 11.44 30.45 4.38
C ALA A 385 12.83 30.98 3.99
N LYS A 386 13.52 30.28 3.07
CA LYS A 386 14.77 30.71 2.45
C LYS A 386 14.54 31.81 1.45
#